data_a265c466e018af8ecc35fc462146724b
#
_entry.id   a265c466e018af8ecc35fc462146724b
#
_cell.length_a   1.000
_cell.length_b   1.000
_cell.length_c   1.000
_cell.angle_alpha   90.00
_cell.angle_beta   90.00
_cell.angle_gamma   90.00
#
_symmetry.space_group_name_H-M   'P 1'
#
loop_
_entity.id
_entity.type
_entity.pdbx_description
1 polymer ?
#
loop_
_entity_poly.entity_id
_entity_poly.type
_entity_poly.pdbx_seq_one_letter_code
_entity_poly.pdbx_strand_id
1 'polypeptide(L)'
;QHNPFVILADKDTTESTGECYSASFLYSGGFHAQAEVDQFNQTRLVIGIDDYDFSWKLKKGESFSTPEVCLTYSADGFSKLSQTLHQAIVSNLIRSCWKDRVRPILVNNWEATYFDFNKDNLIAIAKEAAELNLDMLVLDDGWFGKRDDDFSGLGDWFVNEKKLCGTLSELVKEVHDMGLSFGLWFEPEMISEDSDLYRAHPDWALVIPGRQPIRSRSQLVLDMSRDCLLYTSDAADDS
;
A
#
# COMPACT_ATOMS: atom_id res chain seq x y z
N GLN A 1 9.09 -6.48 8.57
CA GLN A 1 8.52 -5.22 8.08
C GLN A 1 7.81 -4.51 9.22
N HIS A 2 8.09 -3.22 9.42
CA HIS A 2 7.54 -2.42 10.52
C HIS A 2 6.79 -1.23 9.94
N ASN A 3 5.75 -0.79 10.65
CA ASN A 3 5.05 0.46 10.32
C ASN A 3 5.88 1.66 10.80
N PRO A 4 5.84 2.83 10.12
CA PRO A 4 6.58 4.03 10.49
C PRO A 4 5.96 4.73 11.71
N PHE A 5 5.93 4.04 12.83
CA PHE A 5 5.16 4.41 13.98
C PHE A 5 5.73 3.78 15.26
N VAL A 6 5.85 4.58 16.32
CA VAL A 6 6.36 4.16 17.64
C VAL A 6 5.43 4.67 18.72
N ILE A 7 5.15 3.84 19.73
CA ILE A 7 4.50 4.25 20.98
C ILE A 7 5.49 4.14 22.14
N LEU A 8 5.57 5.17 22.95
CA LEU A 8 6.16 5.16 24.28
C LEU A 8 5.01 5.18 25.29
N ALA A 9 5.02 4.27 26.22
CA ALA A 9 3.94 4.14 27.21
C ALA A 9 4.48 3.79 28.58
N ASP A 10 3.76 4.17 29.62
CA ASP A 10 4.03 3.70 30.94
C ASP A 10 3.83 2.19 31.05
N LYS A 11 4.55 1.56 31.97
CA LYS A 11 4.55 0.10 32.15
C LYS A 11 3.15 -0.50 32.35
N ASP A 12 2.27 0.23 33.01
CA ASP A 12 0.93 -0.23 33.38
C ASP A 12 -0.17 0.32 32.45
N THR A 13 0.23 0.92 31.30
CA THR A 13 -0.72 1.40 30.29
C THR A 13 -1.46 0.24 29.65
N THR A 14 -2.77 0.38 29.55
CA THR A 14 -3.70 -0.58 28.96
C THR A 14 -4.44 0.05 27.78
N GLU A 15 -5.40 -0.67 27.20
CA GLU A 15 -6.30 -0.13 26.16
C GLU A 15 -7.12 1.07 26.66
N SER A 16 -7.48 1.13 27.95
CA SER A 16 -8.40 2.12 28.50
C SER A 16 -7.84 3.00 29.63
N THR A 17 -6.60 2.80 30.05
CA THR A 17 -5.97 3.55 31.14
C THR A 17 -4.48 3.72 30.91
N GLY A 18 -3.90 4.77 31.52
CA GLY A 18 -2.46 5.04 31.50
C GLY A 18 -2.02 6.02 30.41
N GLU A 19 -0.83 6.57 30.63
CA GLU A 19 -0.26 7.55 29.70
C GLU A 19 0.51 6.89 28.57
N CYS A 20 0.32 7.41 27.35
CA CYS A 20 1.08 6.99 26.20
C CYS A 20 1.26 8.13 25.17
N TYR A 21 2.37 8.05 24.47
CA TYR A 21 2.79 9.00 23.44
C TYR A 21 3.09 8.24 22.15
N SER A 22 2.66 8.75 21.00
CA SER A 22 3.06 8.17 19.73
C SER A 22 3.73 9.18 18.83
N ALA A 23 4.65 8.68 18.00
CA ALA A 23 5.22 9.37 16.87
C ALA A 23 4.92 8.56 15.60
N SER A 24 4.17 9.14 14.68
CA SER A 24 3.82 8.55 13.38
C SER A 24 4.51 9.35 12.28
N PHE A 25 5.41 8.70 11.54
CA PHE A 25 6.13 9.31 10.43
C PHE A 25 5.29 9.22 9.17
N LEU A 26 4.86 10.35 8.64
CA LEU A 26 3.97 10.44 7.47
C LEU A 26 4.77 10.28 6.19
N TYR A 27 5.26 9.07 5.97
CA TYR A 27 6.15 8.74 4.86
C TYR A 27 5.99 7.28 4.46
N SER A 28 5.97 7.02 3.16
CA SER A 28 5.85 5.66 2.59
C SER A 28 7.21 5.01 2.25
N GLY A 29 8.31 5.75 2.34
CA GLY A 29 9.66 5.25 2.08
C GLY A 29 10.33 4.60 3.29
N GLY A 30 11.61 4.31 3.16
CA GLY A 30 12.44 3.78 4.24
C GLY A 30 12.53 4.75 5.43
N PHE A 31 12.32 4.25 6.62
CA PHE A 31 12.38 5.05 7.85
C PHE A 31 13.27 4.40 8.90
N HIS A 32 13.82 5.22 9.77
CA HIS A 32 14.53 4.82 10.97
C HIS A 32 13.80 5.34 12.21
N ALA A 33 13.63 4.48 13.21
CA ALA A 33 13.11 4.86 14.51
C ALA A 33 13.97 4.23 15.61
N GLN A 34 14.39 5.04 16.59
CA GLN A 34 15.22 4.62 17.69
C GLN A 34 14.72 5.24 18.99
N ALA A 35 14.52 4.41 20.01
CA ALA A 35 14.32 4.85 21.39
C ALA A 35 15.52 4.44 22.23
N GLU A 36 16.07 5.37 22.99
CA GLU A 36 17.20 5.14 23.88
C GLU A 36 16.95 5.76 25.26
N VAL A 37 17.51 5.17 26.28
CA VAL A 37 17.53 5.74 27.64
C VAL A 37 18.98 6.12 27.95
N ASP A 38 19.19 7.38 28.28
CA ASP A 38 20.50 7.90 28.63
C ASP A 38 20.93 7.59 30.08
N GLN A 39 22.13 8.01 30.44
CA GLN A 39 22.70 7.81 31.80
C GLN A 39 21.94 8.55 32.91
N PHE A 40 21.05 9.48 32.56
CA PHE A 40 20.20 10.24 33.47
C PHE A 40 18.77 9.71 33.52
N ASN A 41 18.51 8.53 32.93
CA ASN A 41 17.18 7.91 32.79
C ASN A 41 16.20 8.78 31.94
N GLN A 42 16.70 9.57 31.02
CA GLN A 42 15.88 10.32 30.08
C GLN A 42 15.67 9.47 28.83
N THR A 43 14.41 9.30 28.40
CA THR A 43 14.08 8.62 27.16
C THR A 43 14.15 9.59 26.00
N ARG A 44 14.91 9.25 24.97
CA ARG A 44 14.99 9.98 23.72
C ARG A 44 14.44 9.13 22.59
N LEU A 45 13.49 9.69 21.83
CA LEU A 45 12.97 9.10 20.60
C LEU A 45 13.50 9.88 19.40
N VAL A 46 14.03 9.17 18.42
CA VAL A 46 14.41 9.70 17.10
C VAL A 46 13.61 8.94 16.05
N ILE A 47 12.99 9.66 15.12
CA ILE A 47 12.29 9.08 13.98
C ILE A 47 12.51 9.97 12.76
N GLY A 48 12.71 9.37 11.59
CA GLY A 48 12.97 10.10 10.36
C GLY A 48 13.26 9.18 9.18
N ILE A 49 13.72 9.77 8.09
CA ILE A 49 14.16 9.03 6.89
C ILE A 49 15.32 8.11 7.28
N ASP A 50 15.28 6.87 6.78
CA ASP A 50 16.38 5.93 6.94
C ASP A 50 17.63 6.46 6.23
N ASP A 51 18.76 6.48 6.95
CA ASP A 51 20.04 6.95 6.44
C ASP A 51 20.86 5.86 5.73
N TYR A 52 20.33 4.64 5.66
CA TYR A 52 20.96 3.56 4.91
C TYR A 52 20.95 3.87 3.41
N ASP A 53 22.12 4.07 2.83
CA ASP A 53 22.33 4.47 1.43
C ASP A 53 21.65 5.82 1.02
N PHE A 54 21.23 6.62 2.00
CA PHE A 54 20.66 7.94 1.74
C PHE A 54 21.56 9.06 2.29
N SER A 55 21.82 10.05 1.45
CA SER A 55 22.47 11.30 1.86
C SER A 55 22.00 12.45 1.00
N TRP A 56 21.75 13.60 1.61
CA TRP A 56 21.36 14.80 0.92
C TRP A 56 22.33 15.95 1.21
N LYS A 57 22.98 16.48 0.17
CA LYS A 57 23.92 17.60 0.30
C LYS A 57 23.20 18.93 0.07
N LEU A 58 23.00 19.69 1.13
CA LEU A 58 22.50 21.06 1.04
C LEU A 58 23.62 22.03 0.68
N LYS A 59 23.44 22.84 -0.35
CA LYS A 59 24.30 23.98 -0.69
C LYS A 59 23.77 25.22 -0.02
N LYS A 60 24.59 26.29 0.00
CA LYS A 60 24.19 27.57 0.55
C LYS A 60 22.94 28.11 -0.17
N GLY A 61 21.87 28.36 0.59
CA GLY A 61 20.61 28.87 0.07
C GLY A 61 19.60 27.81 -0.37
N GLU A 62 19.97 26.52 -0.33
CA GLU A 62 19.03 25.40 -0.57
C GLU A 62 18.31 24.99 0.72
N SER A 63 17.15 24.38 0.57
CA SER A 63 16.38 23.78 1.65
C SER A 63 15.99 22.34 1.29
N PHE A 64 15.84 21.50 2.31
CA PHE A 64 15.29 20.15 2.20
C PHE A 64 14.14 20.02 3.20
N SER A 65 12.96 19.70 2.71
CA SER A 65 11.79 19.45 3.56
C SER A 65 11.74 17.97 3.92
N THR A 66 11.82 17.67 5.21
CA THR A 66 11.62 16.31 5.68
C THR A 66 10.12 15.97 5.67
N PRO A 67 9.74 14.69 5.56
CA PRO A 67 8.37 14.25 5.86
C PRO A 67 7.96 14.65 7.28
N GLU A 68 6.66 14.84 7.48
CA GLU A 68 6.10 15.25 8.77
C GLU A 68 6.06 14.10 9.78
N VAL A 69 6.16 14.44 11.06
CA VAL A 69 5.90 13.51 12.18
C VAL A 69 4.67 13.99 12.92
N CYS A 70 3.64 13.15 12.99
CA CYS A 70 2.46 13.39 13.83
C CYS A 70 2.72 12.85 15.24
N LEU A 71 2.71 13.75 16.22
CA LEU A 71 2.81 13.39 17.64
C LEU A 71 1.41 13.34 18.26
N THR A 72 1.12 12.27 18.99
CA THR A 72 -0.17 12.10 19.68
C THR A 72 0.07 11.70 21.12
N TYR A 73 -0.78 12.17 22.02
CA TYR A 73 -0.76 11.87 23.44
C TYR A 73 -2.14 11.39 23.92
N SER A 74 -2.13 10.47 24.87
CA SER A 74 -3.33 10.06 25.61
C SER A 74 -2.99 9.79 27.08
N ALA A 75 -3.86 10.21 27.99
CA ALA A 75 -3.86 9.81 29.39
C ALA A 75 -4.83 8.64 29.65
N ASP A 76 -5.60 8.25 28.64
CA ASP A 76 -6.70 7.27 28.72
C ASP A 76 -6.40 6.00 27.92
N GLY A 77 -5.13 5.61 27.84
CA GLY A 77 -4.69 4.37 27.20
C GLY A 77 -4.61 4.40 25.68
N PHE A 78 -4.33 3.21 25.11
CA PHE A 78 -4.04 3.03 23.68
C PHE A 78 -5.26 3.26 22.78
N SER A 79 -6.47 2.88 23.23
CA SER A 79 -7.69 3.08 22.43
C SER A 79 -7.95 4.57 22.17
N LYS A 80 -7.75 5.41 23.18
CA LYS A 80 -7.93 6.87 23.02
C LYS A 80 -6.84 7.46 22.13
N LEU A 81 -5.59 7.01 22.28
CA LEU A 81 -4.48 7.41 21.41
C LEU A 81 -4.80 7.11 19.94
N SER A 82 -5.23 5.89 19.65
CA SER A 82 -5.62 5.41 18.34
C SER A 82 -6.77 6.24 17.75
N GLN A 83 -7.84 6.46 18.49
CA GLN A 83 -8.98 7.28 18.06
C GLN A 83 -8.57 8.71 17.72
N THR A 84 -7.68 9.31 18.54
CA THR A 84 -7.16 10.66 18.29
C THR A 84 -6.37 10.72 17.00
N LEU A 85 -5.49 9.73 16.78
CA LEU A 85 -4.71 9.63 15.53
C LEU A 85 -5.62 9.41 14.31
N HIS A 86 -6.63 8.54 14.41
CA HIS A 86 -7.60 8.31 13.32
C HIS A 86 -8.35 9.60 12.97
N GLN A 87 -8.79 10.39 13.97
CA GLN A 87 -9.42 11.69 13.71
C GLN A 87 -8.49 12.67 13.01
N ALA A 88 -7.23 12.72 13.42
CA ALA A 88 -6.22 13.56 12.76
C ALA A 88 -6.01 13.15 11.30
N ILE A 89 -5.92 11.84 11.00
CA ILE A 89 -5.82 11.31 9.65
C ILE A 89 -7.04 11.66 8.80
N VAL A 90 -8.25 11.41 9.32
CA VAL A 90 -9.50 11.73 8.60
C VAL A 90 -9.60 13.22 8.32
N SER A 91 -9.24 14.07 9.29
CA SER A 91 -9.40 15.52 9.15
C SER A 91 -8.38 16.16 8.20
N ASN A 92 -7.15 15.64 8.18
CA ASN A 92 -6.02 16.32 7.54
C ASN A 92 -5.45 15.60 6.31
N LEU A 93 -5.50 14.27 6.26
CA LEU A 93 -4.88 13.49 5.20
C LEU A 93 -5.89 13.01 4.14
N ILE A 94 -7.06 12.53 4.55
CA ILE A 94 -8.06 12.03 3.61
C ILE A 94 -8.69 13.20 2.86
N ARG A 95 -8.51 13.23 1.53
CA ARG A 95 -9.03 14.28 0.64
C ARG A 95 -10.14 13.81 -0.31
N SER A 96 -10.33 12.49 -0.42
CA SER A 96 -11.33 11.92 -1.33
C SER A 96 -12.75 11.96 -0.77
N CYS A 97 -13.72 11.56 -1.59
CA CYS A 97 -15.13 11.41 -1.18
C CYS A 97 -15.30 10.40 -0.02
N TRP A 98 -14.32 9.56 0.22
CA TRP A 98 -14.31 8.57 1.29
C TRP A 98 -14.03 9.16 2.68
N LYS A 99 -13.75 10.46 2.78
CA LYS A 99 -13.59 11.14 4.08
C LYS A 99 -14.82 10.99 4.96
N ASP A 100 -16.00 11.18 4.34
CA ASP A 100 -17.28 11.25 5.05
C ASP A 100 -18.21 10.07 4.70
N ARG A 101 -17.70 9.05 4.00
CA ARG A 101 -18.46 7.86 3.62
C ARG A 101 -17.97 6.62 4.36
N VAL A 102 -18.90 5.74 4.68
CA VAL A 102 -18.58 4.40 5.16
C VAL A 102 -17.90 3.63 4.02
N ARG A 103 -16.85 2.91 4.35
CA ARG A 103 -16.14 2.05 3.38
C ARG A 103 -17.02 0.86 3.02
N PRO A 104 -17.00 0.41 1.75
CA PRO A 104 -17.73 -0.78 1.35
C PRO A 104 -17.20 -2.02 2.08
N ILE A 105 -18.13 -2.90 2.44
CA ILE A 105 -17.77 -4.24 2.90
C ILE A 105 -17.44 -5.06 1.66
N LEU A 106 -16.19 -5.47 1.50
CA LEU A 106 -15.73 -6.14 0.29
C LEU A 106 -15.39 -7.61 0.52
N VAL A 107 -15.49 -8.40 -0.55
CA VAL A 107 -14.86 -9.70 -0.69
C VAL A 107 -13.76 -9.60 -1.74
N ASN A 108 -12.63 -10.22 -1.45
CA ASN A 108 -11.49 -10.36 -2.35
C ASN A 108 -11.35 -11.85 -2.71
N ASN A 109 -11.10 -12.18 -3.99
CA ASN A 109 -11.05 -13.56 -4.44
C ASN A 109 -9.75 -14.29 -4.08
N TRP A 110 -8.68 -13.59 -3.64
CA TRP A 110 -7.34 -14.18 -3.53
C TRP A 110 -7.30 -15.49 -2.77
N GLU A 111 -7.76 -15.49 -1.52
CA GLU A 111 -7.72 -16.67 -0.67
C GLU A 111 -8.64 -17.84 -1.16
N ALA A 112 -9.60 -17.54 -2.01
CA ALA A 112 -10.49 -18.56 -2.58
C ALA A 112 -9.91 -19.21 -3.84
N THR A 113 -9.13 -18.49 -4.64
CA THR A 113 -8.74 -18.95 -5.97
C THR A 113 -7.25 -18.84 -6.28
N TYR A 114 -6.53 -17.96 -5.58
CA TYR A 114 -5.17 -17.53 -5.97
C TYR A 114 -5.13 -17.19 -7.47
N PHE A 115 -4.20 -17.74 -8.23
CA PHE A 115 -4.07 -17.52 -9.68
C PHE A 115 -5.03 -18.38 -10.54
N ASP A 116 -5.71 -19.34 -9.94
CA ASP A 116 -6.61 -20.28 -10.67
C ASP A 116 -8.07 -19.79 -10.65
N PHE A 117 -8.39 -18.86 -11.52
CA PHE A 117 -9.74 -18.32 -11.68
C PHE A 117 -10.08 -18.03 -13.13
N ASN A 118 -11.36 -17.93 -13.39
CA ASN A 118 -11.97 -17.42 -14.61
C ASN A 118 -13.20 -16.57 -14.26
N LYS A 119 -13.87 -16.02 -15.26
CA LYS A 119 -15.09 -15.21 -15.06
C LYS A 119 -16.17 -15.96 -14.28
N ASP A 120 -16.41 -17.22 -14.58
CA ASP A 120 -17.48 -17.99 -13.93
C ASP A 120 -17.24 -18.18 -12.43
N ASN A 121 -16.01 -18.45 -12.03
CA ASN A 121 -15.64 -18.52 -10.61
C ASN A 121 -15.86 -17.18 -9.89
N LEU A 122 -15.45 -16.08 -10.52
CA LEU A 122 -15.61 -14.73 -9.95
C LEU A 122 -17.09 -14.33 -9.84
N ILE A 123 -17.89 -14.66 -10.84
CA ILE A 123 -19.35 -14.43 -10.81
C ILE A 123 -20.04 -15.28 -9.73
N ALA A 124 -19.58 -16.51 -9.49
CA ALA A 124 -20.09 -17.33 -8.39
C ALA A 124 -19.83 -16.67 -7.03
N ILE A 125 -18.60 -16.17 -6.80
CA ILE A 125 -18.24 -15.41 -5.59
C ILE A 125 -19.10 -14.13 -5.47
N ALA A 126 -19.29 -13.39 -6.57
CA ALA A 126 -20.10 -12.18 -6.58
C ALA A 126 -21.57 -12.46 -6.20
N LYS A 127 -22.16 -13.56 -6.67
CA LYS A 127 -23.54 -13.94 -6.33
C LYS A 127 -23.69 -14.19 -4.82
N GLU A 128 -22.80 -14.98 -4.23
CA GLU A 128 -22.81 -15.24 -2.79
C GLU A 128 -22.58 -13.96 -1.99
N ALA A 129 -21.66 -13.07 -2.45
CA ALA A 129 -21.43 -11.78 -1.83
C ALA A 129 -22.70 -10.90 -1.84
N ALA A 130 -23.42 -10.86 -2.96
CA ALA A 130 -24.68 -10.11 -3.08
C ALA A 130 -25.77 -10.68 -2.16
N GLU A 131 -25.90 -12.01 -2.06
CA GLU A 131 -26.85 -12.68 -1.14
C GLU A 131 -26.54 -12.38 0.34
N LEU A 132 -25.25 -12.18 0.68
CA LEU A 132 -24.78 -11.81 2.02
C LEU A 132 -24.84 -10.30 2.27
N ASN A 133 -25.33 -9.50 1.33
CA ASN A 133 -25.39 -8.03 1.36
C ASN A 133 -24.01 -7.38 1.55
N LEU A 134 -22.98 -7.92 0.90
CA LEU A 134 -21.70 -7.22 0.74
C LEU A 134 -21.82 -6.15 -0.32
N ASP A 135 -20.88 -5.21 -0.34
CA ASP A 135 -20.95 -4.02 -1.18
C ASP A 135 -20.05 -4.09 -2.42
N MET A 136 -19.01 -4.94 -2.40
CA MET A 136 -17.96 -4.89 -3.42
C MET A 136 -17.29 -6.26 -3.60
N LEU A 137 -16.99 -6.61 -4.87
CA LEU A 137 -16.03 -7.65 -5.23
C LEU A 137 -14.71 -7.00 -5.66
N VAL A 138 -13.59 -7.46 -5.11
CA VAL A 138 -12.23 -7.08 -5.55
C VAL A 138 -11.58 -8.26 -6.26
N LEU A 139 -11.20 -8.05 -7.52
CA LEU A 139 -10.38 -8.99 -8.28
C LEU A 139 -8.90 -8.72 -7.95
N ASP A 140 -8.27 -9.70 -7.32
CA ASP A 140 -6.87 -9.66 -6.90
C ASP A 140 -5.90 -10.03 -8.03
N ASP A 141 -4.66 -10.35 -7.69
CA ASP A 141 -3.55 -10.64 -8.58
C ASP A 141 -3.88 -11.72 -9.64
N GLY A 142 -3.25 -11.63 -10.80
CA GLY A 142 -3.35 -12.64 -11.85
C GLY A 142 -4.35 -12.35 -12.98
N TRP A 143 -5.02 -11.19 -13.00
CA TRP A 143 -5.97 -10.82 -14.06
C TRP A 143 -5.31 -10.31 -15.35
N PHE A 144 -3.99 -10.04 -15.31
CA PHE A 144 -3.24 -9.34 -16.36
C PHE A 144 -2.09 -10.17 -16.92
N GLY A 145 -1.62 -9.82 -18.12
CA GLY A 145 -0.43 -10.36 -18.76
C GLY A 145 -0.35 -11.90 -18.76
N LYS A 146 0.81 -12.41 -18.38
CA LYS A 146 1.08 -13.84 -18.13
C LYS A 146 1.22 -14.13 -16.63
N ARG A 147 0.46 -13.43 -15.81
CA ARG A 147 0.53 -13.50 -14.35
C ARG A 147 -0.22 -14.73 -13.82
N ASP A 148 0.44 -15.89 -13.87
CA ASP A 148 -0.08 -17.17 -13.38
C ASP A 148 0.69 -17.69 -12.16
N ASP A 149 1.71 -16.95 -11.72
CA ASP A 149 2.55 -17.23 -10.57
C ASP A 149 3.22 -15.94 -10.03
N ASP A 150 3.95 -16.05 -8.91
CA ASP A 150 4.66 -14.93 -8.28
C ASP A 150 5.93 -14.47 -9.03
N PHE A 151 6.32 -15.12 -10.12
CA PHE A 151 7.61 -14.88 -10.77
C PHE A 151 7.49 -14.12 -12.09
N SER A 152 6.29 -14.04 -12.67
CA SER A 152 6.06 -13.54 -14.02
C SER A 152 5.00 -12.44 -14.08
N GLY A 153 5.00 -11.66 -15.17
CA GLY A 153 3.92 -10.80 -15.63
C GLY A 153 3.70 -9.49 -14.87
N LEU A 154 4.32 -9.28 -13.72
CA LEU A 154 4.12 -8.03 -12.98
C LEU A 154 4.74 -6.86 -13.74
N GLY A 155 3.95 -5.81 -13.96
CA GLY A 155 4.26 -4.67 -14.84
C GLY A 155 3.48 -4.69 -16.16
N ASP A 156 2.96 -5.84 -16.57
CA ASP A 156 2.22 -6.03 -17.83
C ASP A 156 0.70 -5.83 -17.60
N TRP A 157 0.28 -4.61 -17.32
CA TRP A 157 -1.09 -4.26 -16.90
C TRP A 157 -2.12 -4.29 -18.04
N PHE A 158 -2.13 -5.36 -18.85
CA PHE A 158 -3.14 -5.61 -19.87
C PHE A 158 -3.93 -6.88 -19.55
N VAL A 159 -5.25 -6.80 -19.71
CA VAL A 159 -6.16 -7.87 -19.31
C VAL A 159 -5.84 -9.20 -19.99
N ASN A 160 -5.80 -10.28 -19.24
CA ASN A 160 -5.70 -11.63 -19.77
C ASN A 160 -7.11 -12.19 -20.10
N GLU A 161 -7.66 -11.76 -21.23
CA GLU A 161 -9.00 -12.17 -21.67
C GLU A 161 -9.12 -13.68 -21.87
N LYS A 162 -8.01 -14.37 -22.20
CA LYS A 162 -8.01 -15.82 -22.34
C LYS A 162 -8.24 -16.50 -20.99
N LYS A 163 -7.62 -16.03 -19.92
CA LYS A 163 -7.80 -16.55 -18.54
C LYS A 163 -9.20 -16.24 -18.03
N LEU A 164 -9.65 -15.01 -18.23
CA LEU A 164 -11.00 -14.60 -17.84
C LEU A 164 -12.08 -15.30 -18.66
N CYS A 165 -11.78 -15.88 -19.81
CA CYS A 165 -12.76 -16.40 -20.78
C CYS A 165 -13.79 -15.33 -21.20
N GLY A 166 -13.35 -14.07 -21.30
CA GLY A 166 -14.16 -12.90 -21.61
C GLY A 166 -13.40 -11.62 -21.38
N THR A 167 -14.07 -10.49 -21.53
CA THR A 167 -13.50 -9.17 -21.29
C THR A 167 -13.66 -8.74 -19.83
N LEU A 168 -12.78 -7.87 -19.33
CA LEU A 168 -12.93 -7.26 -18.02
C LEU A 168 -14.22 -6.44 -17.93
N SER A 169 -14.58 -5.73 -19.00
CA SER A 169 -15.81 -4.94 -19.06
C SER A 169 -17.08 -5.78 -18.89
N GLU A 170 -17.12 -7.00 -19.45
CA GLU A 170 -18.24 -7.92 -19.24
C GLU A 170 -18.32 -8.36 -17.77
N LEU A 171 -17.20 -8.74 -17.16
CA LEU A 171 -17.15 -9.10 -15.75
C LEU A 171 -17.63 -7.95 -14.85
N VAL A 172 -17.10 -6.75 -15.06
CA VAL A 172 -17.49 -5.56 -14.28
C VAL A 172 -18.98 -5.29 -14.42
N LYS A 173 -19.52 -5.36 -15.65
CA LYS A 173 -20.95 -5.17 -15.89
C LYS A 173 -21.80 -6.20 -15.14
N GLU A 174 -21.46 -7.48 -15.21
CA GLU A 174 -22.20 -8.56 -14.52
C GLU A 174 -22.17 -8.36 -13.00
N VAL A 175 -21.04 -7.94 -12.42
CA VAL A 175 -20.91 -7.62 -10.98
C VAL A 175 -21.79 -6.42 -10.61
N HIS A 176 -21.78 -5.34 -11.42
CA HIS A 176 -22.64 -4.18 -11.20
C HIS A 176 -24.14 -4.51 -11.33
N ASP A 177 -24.50 -5.40 -12.26
CA ASP A 177 -25.90 -5.84 -12.44
C ASP A 177 -26.42 -6.61 -11.19
N MET A 178 -25.53 -7.12 -10.33
CA MET A 178 -25.86 -7.74 -9.03
C MET A 178 -25.93 -6.71 -7.87
N GLY A 179 -25.69 -5.42 -8.14
CA GLY A 179 -25.69 -4.35 -7.14
C GLY A 179 -24.37 -4.18 -6.39
N LEU A 180 -23.32 -4.90 -6.75
CA LEU A 180 -22.00 -4.79 -6.15
C LEU A 180 -21.13 -3.75 -6.90
N SER A 181 -20.27 -3.06 -6.17
CA SER A 181 -19.14 -2.32 -6.77
C SER A 181 -18.04 -3.31 -7.18
N PHE A 182 -17.14 -2.88 -8.07
CA PHE A 182 -16.00 -3.67 -8.50
C PHE A 182 -14.68 -2.96 -8.17
N GLY A 183 -13.72 -3.68 -7.67
CA GLY A 183 -12.36 -3.22 -7.42
C GLY A 183 -11.33 -4.12 -8.12
N LEU A 184 -10.17 -3.56 -8.38
CA LEU A 184 -9.08 -4.23 -9.07
C LEU A 184 -7.78 -4.03 -8.31
N TRP A 185 -7.00 -5.11 -8.12
CA TRP A 185 -5.70 -5.05 -7.47
C TRP A 185 -4.61 -4.60 -8.45
N PHE A 186 -3.76 -3.69 -7.98
CA PHE A 186 -2.56 -3.23 -8.68
C PHE A 186 -1.36 -3.16 -7.73
N GLU A 187 -0.18 -3.47 -8.23
CA GLU A 187 1.12 -3.30 -7.56
C GLU A 187 2.06 -2.50 -8.49
N PRO A 188 1.78 -1.21 -8.71
CA PRO A 188 2.41 -0.42 -9.78
C PRO A 188 3.89 -0.13 -9.55
N GLU A 189 4.38 -0.27 -8.33
CA GLU A 189 5.77 -0.02 -7.95
C GLU A 189 6.71 -1.21 -8.20
N MET A 190 6.16 -2.37 -8.58
CA MET A 190 6.94 -3.60 -8.73
C MET A 190 6.93 -4.10 -10.17
N ILE A 191 7.96 -4.87 -10.53
CA ILE A 191 8.13 -5.46 -11.85
C ILE A 191 8.74 -6.86 -11.75
N SER A 192 8.25 -7.81 -12.56
CA SER A 192 8.88 -9.11 -12.73
C SER A 192 9.96 -9.05 -13.81
N GLU A 193 11.08 -9.75 -13.61
CA GLU A 193 12.09 -9.90 -14.68
C GLU A 193 11.51 -10.63 -15.90
N ASP A 194 10.57 -11.56 -15.67
CA ASP A 194 9.78 -12.18 -16.73
C ASP A 194 8.48 -11.38 -16.98
N SER A 195 8.62 -10.18 -17.52
CA SER A 195 7.55 -9.34 -18.02
C SER A 195 7.96 -8.69 -19.34
N ASP A 196 6.99 -8.30 -20.17
CA ASP A 196 7.25 -7.58 -21.41
C ASP A 196 7.79 -6.17 -21.11
N LEU A 197 7.29 -5.55 -20.02
CA LEU A 197 7.79 -4.26 -19.56
C LEU A 197 9.27 -4.32 -19.20
N TYR A 198 9.72 -5.32 -18.42
CA TYR A 198 11.14 -5.44 -18.06
C TYR A 198 12.02 -5.73 -19.28
N ARG A 199 11.57 -6.57 -20.21
CA ARG A 199 12.28 -6.83 -21.49
C ARG A 199 12.46 -5.58 -22.33
N ALA A 200 11.44 -4.68 -22.33
CA ALA A 200 11.51 -3.42 -23.06
C ALA A 200 12.36 -2.37 -22.32
N HIS A 201 12.29 -2.32 -21.00
CA HIS A 201 12.87 -1.28 -20.16
C HIS A 201 13.55 -1.83 -18.89
N PRO A 202 14.63 -2.61 -19.01
CA PRO A 202 15.33 -3.14 -17.85
C PRO A 202 15.97 -2.04 -17.00
N ASP A 203 16.22 -0.87 -17.58
CA ASP A 203 16.75 0.33 -16.91
C ASP A 203 15.73 1.06 -16.03
N TRP A 204 14.45 0.63 -16.05
CA TRP A 204 13.41 1.20 -15.20
C TRP A 204 13.37 0.54 -13.81
N ALA A 205 13.99 -0.62 -13.65
CA ALA A 205 14.17 -1.20 -12.33
C ALA A 205 15.19 -0.38 -11.50
N LEU A 206 14.89 -0.19 -10.22
CA LEU A 206 15.77 0.52 -9.30
C LEU A 206 17.01 -0.33 -9.01
N VAL A 207 18.13 0.03 -9.61
CA VAL A 207 19.40 -0.68 -9.46
C VAL A 207 20.52 0.29 -9.15
N ILE A 208 21.30 -0.01 -8.14
CA ILE A 208 22.54 0.72 -7.82
C ILE A 208 23.69 0.05 -8.59
N PRO A 209 24.45 0.81 -9.43
CA PRO A 209 25.56 0.24 -10.17
C PRO A 209 26.56 -0.51 -9.28
N GLY A 210 26.86 -1.75 -9.64
CA GLY A 210 27.79 -2.61 -8.88
C GLY A 210 27.18 -3.34 -7.68
N ARG A 211 25.90 -3.19 -7.43
CA ARG A 211 25.15 -3.96 -6.42
C ARG A 211 24.10 -4.86 -7.06
N GLN A 212 23.79 -5.98 -6.40
CA GLN A 212 22.64 -6.78 -6.79
C GLN A 212 21.34 -6.04 -6.43
N PRO A 213 20.32 -6.04 -7.31
CA PRO A 213 19.04 -5.43 -6.99
C PRO A 213 18.39 -6.13 -5.79
N ILE A 214 17.74 -5.34 -4.96
CA ILE A 214 16.92 -5.88 -3.87
C ILE A 214 15.67 -6.50 -4.46
N ARG A 215 15.45 -7.76 -4.15
CA ARG A 215 14.22 -8.47 -4.53
C ARG A 215 13.35 -8.70 -3.31
N SER A 216 12.09 -8.45 -3.45
CA SER A 216 11.06 -8.85 -2.50
C SER A 216 10.05 -9.73 -3.22
N ARG A 217 9.76 -10.91 -2.70
CA ARG A 217 8.84 -11.87 -3.32
C ARG A 217 9.16 -12.17 -4.81
N SER A 218 10.44 -12.27 -5.16
CA SER A 218 10.94 -12.47 -6.54
C SER A 218 10.68 -11.31 -7.51
N GLN A 219 10.38 -10.13 -7.01
CA GLN A 219 10.07 -8.92 -7.77
C GLN A 219 11.18 -7.88 -7.61
N LEU A 220 11.31 -7.01 -8.59
CA LEU A 220 12.16 -5.82 -8.54
C LEU A 220 11.28 -4.58 -8.32
N VAL A 221 11.87 -3.54 -7.74
CA VAL A 221 11.22 -2.25 -7.54
C VAL A 221 11.47 -1.36 -8.76
N LEU A 222 10.43 -0.70 -9.26
CA LEU A 222 10.55 0.32 -10.31
C LEU A 222 11.10 1.63 -9.74
N ASP A 223 11.86 2.35 -10.57
CA ASP A 223 12.37 3.69 -10.24
C ASP A 223 11.26 4.73 -10.40
N MET A 224 10.41 4.85 -9.38
CA MET A 224 9.27 5.77 -9.36
C MET A 224 9.66 7.26 -9.39
N SER A 225 10.96 7.61 -9.46
CA SER A 225 11.40 8.99 -9.76
C SER A 225 11.28 9.36 -11.24
N ARG A 226 10.93 8.42 -12.12
CA ARG A 226 10.74 8.62 -13.55
C ARG A 226 9.30 9.07 -13.84
N ASP A 227 9.16 10.22 -14.47
CA ASP A 227 7.84 10.78 -14.83
C ASP A 227 6.95 9.82 -15.62
N CYS A 228 7.55 9.01 -16.51
CA CYS A 228 6.80 8.03 -17.30
C CYS A 228 6.11 6.95 -16.46
N LEU A 229 6.68 6.57 -15.30
CA LEU A 229 6.08 5.60 -14.39
C LEU A 229 4.99 6.24 -13.53
N LEU A 230 5.17 7.49 -13.11
CA LEU A 230 4.15 8.25 -12.38
C LEU A 230 2.91 8.49 -13.25
N TYR A 231 3.11 8.87 -14.52
CA TYR A 231 2.00 9.11 -15.45
C TYR A 231 1.12 7.88 -15.68
N THR A 232 1.70 6.68 -15.77
CA THR A 232 0.92 5.44 -15.93
C THR A 232 0.14 5.07 -14.68
N SER A 233 0.59 5.47 -13.50
CA SER A 233 -0.13 5.28 -12.24
C SER A 233 -1.25 6.31 -12.05
N ASP A 234 -1.04 7.57 -12.44
CA ASP A 234 -2.04 8.65 -12.37
C ASP A 234 -3.23 8.42 -13.34
N ALA A 235 -2.98 7.81 -14.50
CA ALA A 235 -4.04 7.50 -15.46
C ALA A 235 -5.09 6.50 -14.92
N ALA A 236 -4.79 5.77 -13.86
CA ALA A 236 -5.74 4.88 -13.18
C ALA A 236 -6.67 5.64 -12.21
N ASP A 237 -6.30 6.84 -11.76
CA ASP A 237 -7.12 7.65 -10.85
C ASP A 237 -8.20 8.48 -11.58
N ASP A 238 -8.07 8.67 -12.90
CA ASP A 238 -8.98 9.48 -13.74
C ASP A 238 -10.09 8.66 -14.45
N SER A 239 -10.21 7.35 -14.16
CA SER A 239 -11.17 6.45 -14.81
C SER A 239 -12.34 6.01 -13.93
#